data_1c416e847703c73d16c9b413d0720408
#
_entry.id   1c416e847703c73d16c9b413d0720408
#
_cell.length_a   1.000
_cell.length_b   1.000
_cell.length_c   1.000
_cell.angle_alpha   90.00
_cell.angle_beta   90.00
_cell.angle_gamma   90.00
#
_symmetry.space_group_name_H-M   'P 1'
#
loop_
_entity.id
_entity.type
_entity.pdbx_description
1 polymer ?
#
loop_
_entity_poly.entity_id
_entity_poly.type
_entity_poly.pdbx_seq_one_letter_code
_entity_poly.pdbx_strand_id
1 'polypeptide(L)'
;SITWDNLTVRGYSYRHSNSGKGTWISSLYPLPDVVYDRVSTRTGEAREQIRNTKIKLMQQPYLKYFNPSFLNKWKVHEMLLTNPWLHKHLPETRPLTTENLEAMLKKHKTLYVKPSNGSLGLGIIRVTQDQKGTLHYLVHRTKRFRSSAESAADFMTKTRKIRADKPYIVQEGIDIATYHGSPFDIRIIFQKNRYGQWQIGKKFARVAARGSSVSNLSSGGKALPTKIIMRAMFRKADLIEEKNKQIKEVCCQVAKTIEKVSQMTYGELGLDLGFDKNGHIWLIEVNSKPRKTTQTELSKIIMRNAFKRPLEFSTYLAGF
;
A
#
# COMPACT_ATOMS: atom_id res chain seq x y z
N SER A 1 -23.70 -15.30 0.62
CA SER A 1 -24.39 -15.27 -0.70
C SER A 1 -25.40 -14.15 -0.74
N ILE A 2 -25.64 -13.57 -1.92
CA ILE A 2 -26.64 -12.54 -2.16
C ILE A 2 -27.74 -13.17 -3.03
N THR A 3 -28.99 -12.96 -2.63
CA THR A 3 -30.18 -13.31 -3.41
C THR A 3 -30.71 -12.02 -4.02
N TRP A 4 -30.58 -11.87 -5.33
CA TRP A 4 -30.88 -10.60 -6.02
C TRP A 4 -32.38 -10.35 -6.20
N ASP A 5 -33.17 -11.40 -6.38
CA ASP A 5 -34.63 -11.27 -6.56
C ASP A 5 -35.33 -10.65 -5.34
N ASN A 6 -34.85 -11.00 -4.13
CA ASN A 6 -35.42 -10.50 -2.89
C ASN A 6 -34.53 -9.42 -2.24
N LEU A 7 -33.45 -8.99 -2.88
CA LEU A 7 -32.46 -8.03 -2.35
C LEU A 7 -31.98 -8.41 -0.93
N THR A 8 -31.73 -9.70 -0.70
CA THR A 8 -31.29 -10.22 0.61
C THR A 8 -29.86 -10.74 0.55
N VAL A 9 -29.20 -10.69 1.69
CA VAL A 9 -27.85 -11.19 1.87
C VAL A 9 -27.77 -12.10 3.11
N ARG A 10 -27.10 -13.23 2.98
CA ARG A 10 -26.74 -14.03 4.14
C ARG A 10 -25.59 -13.36 4.90
N GLY A 11 -25.91 -12.91 6.09
CA GLY A 11 -24.98 -12.27 7.00
C GLY A 11 -24.78 -13.04 8.28
N TYR A 12 -23.92 -12.52 9.16
CA TYR A 12 -23.63 -13.07 10.47
C TYR A 12 -23.71 -11.98 11.54
N SER A 13 -24.43 -12.27 12.62
CA SER A 13 -24.46 -11.45 13.83
C SER A 13 -23.78 -12.19 14.98
N TYR A 14 -23.10 -11.44 15.85
CA TYR A 14 -22.46 -11.99 17.03
C TYR A 14 -23.37 -11.78 18.25
N ARG A 15 -23.83 -12.86 18.85
CA ARG A 15 -24.57 -12.82 20.12
C ARG A 15 -23.62 -13.02 21.28
N HIS A 16 -23.57 -12.06 22.17
CA HIS A 16 -22.87 -12.19 23.44
C HIS A 16 -23.62 -13.18 24.34
N SER A 17 -22.89 -14.03 25.04
CA SER A 17 -23.38 -14.86 26.12
C SER A 17 -23.00 -14.21 27.46
N ASN A 18 -23.80 -14.41 28.48
CA ASN A 18 -23.50 -13.97 29.85
C ASN A 18 -22.21 -14.58 30.41
N SER A 19 -21.72 -15.67 29.83
CA SER A 19 -20.44 -16.30 30.17
C SER A 19 -19.21 -15.66 29.51
N GLY A 20 -19.36 -14.54 28.80
CA GLY A 20 -18.26 -13.84 28.11
C GLY A 20 -17.83 -14.46 26.79
N LYS A 21 -18.34 -15.63 26.40
CA LYS A 21 -18.17 -16.24 25.08
C LYS A 21 -19.44 -16.03 24.28
N GLY A 22 -19.34 -15.52 23.06
CA GLY A 22 -20.48 -15.37 22.18
C GLY A 22 -20.39 -16.30 20.96
N THR A 23 -21.48 -16.39 20.21
CA THR A 23 -21.61 -17.20 19.00
C THR A 23 -21.98 -16.36 17.80
N TRP A 24 -21.49 -16.78 16.63
CA TRP A 24 -21.90 -16.20 15.35
C TRP A 24 -23.17 -16.88 14.83
N ILE A 25 -24.20 -16.12 14.60
CA ILE A 25 -25.49 -16.61 14.07
C ILE A 25 -25.64 -16.12 12.64
N SER A 26 -25.88 -17.07 11.73
CA SER A 26 -26.17 -16.77 10.31
C SER A 26 -27.65 -16.51 10.13
N SER A 27 -28.01 -15.42 9.45
CA SER A 27 -29.39 -15.06 9.11
C SER A 27 -29.45 -14.38 7.73
N LEU A 28 -30.62 -14.29 7.16
CA LEU A 28 -30.89 -13.47 5.99
C LEU A 28 -31.20 -12.02 6.45
N TYR A 29 -30.61 -11.07 5.78
CA TYR A 29 -30.76 -9.64 6.01
C TYR A 29 -31.11 -8.94 4.69
N PRO A 30 -31.75 -7.77 4.71
CA PRO A 30 -31.79 -6.88 3.55
C PRO A 30 -30.39 -6.54 3.06
N LEU A 31 -30.26 -6.05 1.84
CA LEU A 31 -28.98 -5.47 1.40
C LEU A 31 -28.61 -4.31 2.34
N PRO A 32 -27.33 -4.16 2.69
CA PRO A 32 -26.87 -3.12 3.60
C PRO A 32 -26.87 -1.75 2.93
N ASP A 33 -26.98 -0.69 3.71
CA ASP A 33 -26.80 0.70 3.24
C ASP A 33 -25.36 0.97 2.84
N VAL A 34 -24.40 0.27 3.47
CA VAL A 34 -22.96 0.48 3.25
C VAL A 34 -22.22 -0.84 3.10
N VAL A 35 -21.38 -0.92 2.08
CA VAL A 35 -20.47 -2.04 1.88
C VAL A 35 -19.02 -1.57 2.02
N TYR A 36 -18.33 -2.14 3.00
CA TYR A 36 -16.88 -2.07 3.12
C TYR A 36 -16.23 -3.28 2.46
N ASP A 37 -15.62 -3.10 1.28
CA ASP A 37 -15.01 -4.19 0.54
C ASP A 37 -13.66 -4.61 1.13
N ARG A 38 -13.63 -5.85 1.64
CA ARG A 38 -12.44 -6.51 2.21
C ARG A 38 -12.10 -7.82 1.51
N VAL A 39 -12.41 -7.95 0.23
CA VAL A 39 -11.86 -9.07 -0.56
C VAL A 39 -10.35 -9.12 -0.35
N SER A 40 -9.84 -10.25 0.15
CA SER A 40 -8.51 -10.33 0.76
C SER A 40 -7.36 -10.46 -0.23
N THR A 41 -7.65 -10.90 -1.46
CA THR A 41 -6.62 -11.14 -2.49
C THR A 41 -7.02 -10.58 -3.85
N ARG A 42 -6.03 -10.20 -4.66
CA ARG A 42 -6.24 -9.76 -6.04
C ARG A 42 -6.84 -10.87 -6.91
N THR A 43 -6.40 -12.10 -6.72
CA THR A 43 -6.96 -13.27 -7.42
C THR A 43 -8.41 -13.53 -7.04
N GLY A 44 -8.77 -13.34 -5.77
CA GLY A 44 -10.16 -13.40 -5.32
C GLY A 44 -11.01 -12.31 -5.98
N GLU A 45 -10.49 -11.08 -6.00
CA GLU A 45 -11.17 -9.92 -6.61
C GLU A 45 -11.38 -10.08 -8.13
N ALA A 46 -10.45 -10.75 -8.80
CA ALA A 46 -10.52 -11.00 -10.24
C ALA A 46 -11.52 -12.11 -10.64
N ARG A 47 -12.03 -12.89 -9.69
CA ARG A 47 -13.04 -13.92 -9.98
C ARG A 47 -14.29 -13.25 -10.54
N GLU A 48 -14.80 -13.78 -11.64
CA GLU A 48 -15.95 -13.21 -12.34
C GLU A 48 -17.17 -13.01 -11.44
N GLN A 49 -17.53 -14.02 -10.66
CA GLN A 49 -18.64 -13.95 -9.71
C GLN A 49 -18.48 -12.80 -8.70
N ILE A 50 -17.27 -12.60 -8.16
CA ILE A 50 -17.00 -11.51 -7.21
C ILE A 50 -17.10 -10.16 -7.93
N ARG A 51 -16.49 -10.04 -9.12
CA ARG A 51 -16.54 -8.82 -9.93
C ARG A 51 -17.97 -8.43 -10.28
N ASN A 52 -18.78 -9.38 -10.79
CA ASN A 52 -20.17 -9.13 -11.15
C ASN A 52 -21.02 -8.75 -9.92
N THR A 53 -20.79 -9.42 -8.77
CA THR A 53 -21.46 -9.06 -7.52
C THR A 53 -21.13 -7.63 -7.09
N LYS A 54 -19.86 -7.22 -7.18
CA LYS A 54 -19.43 -5.85 -6.83
C LYS A 54 -20.08 -4.82 -7.75
N ILE A 55 -20.12 -5.06 -9.07
CA ILE A 55 -20.75 -4.17 -10.03
C ILE A 55 -22.22 -3.99 -9.67
N LYS A 56 -22.97 -5.09 -9.46
CA LYS A 56 -24.39 -5.03 -9.09
C LYS A 56 -24.63 -4.28 -7.77
N LEU A 57 -23.77 -4.46 -6.76
CA LEU A 57 -23.86 -3.71 -5.50
C LEU A 57 -23.61 -2.21 -5.70
N MET A 58 -22.58 -1.83 -6.48
CA MET A 58 -22.26 -0.44 -6.75
C MET A 58 -23.31 0.28 -7.62
N GLN A 59 -24.13 -0.48 -8.37
CA GLN A 59 -25.25 0.05 -9.15
C GLN A 59 -26.51 0.33 -8.30
N GLN A 60 -26.56 -0.15 -7.04
CA GLN A 60 -27.72 0.14 -6.18
C GLN A 60 -27.66 1.62 -5.73
N PRO A 61 -28.67 2.43 -6.03
CA PRO A 61 -28.60 3.90 -5.84
C PRO A 61 -28.48 4.32 -4.38
N TYR A 62 -29.02 3.54 -3.45
CA TYR A 62 -28.98 3.83 -2.01
C TYR A 62 -27.73 3.28 -1.32
N LEU A 63 -27.04 2.31 -1.94
CA LEU A 63 -25.92 1.61 -1.33
C LEU A 63 -24.62 2.40 -1.48
N LYS A 64 -23.97 2.70 -0.37
CA LYS A 64 -22.64 3.31 -0.35
C LYS A 64 -21.57 2.22 -0.33
N TYR A 65 -20.61 2.31 -1.26
CA TYR A 65 -19.55 1.31 -1.42
C TYR A 65 -18.19 1.95 -1.25
N PHE A 66 -17.32 1.43 -0.40
CA PHE A 66 -15.97 1.98 -0.25
C PHE A 66 -14.87 0.94 -0.25
N ASN A 67 -13.64 1.37 -0.59
CA ASN A 67 -12.47 0.54 -0.86
C ASN A 67 -12.70 -0.50 -1.97
N PRO A 68 -13.22 -0.12 -3.13
CA PRO A 68 -13.82 -1.04 -4.11
C PRO A 68 -12.83 -2.00 -4.77
N SER A 69 -11.52 -1.66 -4.81
CA SER A 69 -10.54 -2.48 -5.53
C SER A 69 -9.13 -2.36 -4.96
N PHE A 70 -8.29 -3.36 -5.26
CA PHE A 70 -6.85 -3.22 -5.10
C PHE A 70 -6.30 -2.19 -6.09
N LEU A 71 -5.43 -1.32 -5.61
CA LEU A 71 -4.77 -0.31 -6.43
C LEU A 71 -3.62 -0.91 -7.25
N ASN A 72 -3.55 -0.56 -8.53
CA ASN A 72 -2.44 -0.87 -9.41
C ASN A 72 -1.37 0.22 -9.27
N LYS A 73 -0.09 -0.15 -9.16
CA LYS A 73 1.01 0.80 -8.90
C LYS A 73 1.16 1.87 -9.98
N TRP A 74 1.03 1.47 -11.25
CA TRP A 74 1.13 2.43 -12.36
C TRP A 74 -0.05 3.39 -12.38
N LYS A 75 -1.28 2.87 -12.30
CA LYS A 75 -2.49 3.71 -12.24
C LYS A 75 -2.48 4.68 -11.06
N VAL A 76 -1.99 4.25 -9.89
CA VAL A 76 -1.82 5.16 -8.74
C VAL A 76 -0.81 6.26 -9.06
N HIS A 77 0.32 5.91 -9.68
CA HIS A 77 1.32 6.91 -10.06
C HIS A 77 0.73 7.94 -11.04
N GLU A 78 0.02 7.49 -12.08
CA GLU A 78 -0.68 8.38 -13.02
C GLU A 78 -1.68 9.31 -12.31
N MET A 79 -2.51 8.77 -11.40
CA MET A 79 -3.44 9.59 -10.59
C MET A 79 -2.70 10.65 -9.76
N LEU A 80 -1.60 10.27 -9.12
CA LEU A 80 -0.86 11.18 -8.23
C LEU A 80 -0.11 12.26 -9.01
N LEU A 81 0.32 12.00 -10.24
CA LEU A 81 0.92 12.99 -11.13
C LEU A 81 -0.05 14.11 -11.52
N THR A 82 -1.36 13.92 -11.40
CA THR A 82 -2.34 15.01 -11.63
C THR A 82 -2.29 16.11 -10.56
N ASN A 83 -1.60 15.85 -9.43
CA ASN A 83 -1.41 16.82 -8.36
C ASN A 83 0.05 17.31 -8.32
N PRO A 84 0.36 18.49 -8.84
CA PRO A 84 1.74 19.02 -8.89
C PRO A 84 2.44 19.09 -7.53
N TRP A 85 1.67 19.29 -6.44
CA TRP A 85 2.22 19.33 -5.09
C TRP A 85 2.88 18.00 -4.68
N LEU A 86 2.39 16.89 -5.21
CA LEU A 86 2.92 15.55 -4.91
C LEU A 86 4.18 15.23 -5.72
N HIS A 87 4.49 15.90 -6.83
CA HIS A 87 5.59 15.53 -7.74
C HIS A 87 6.92 15.34 -6.99
N LYS A 88 7.24 16.26 -6.08
CA LYS A 88 8.46 16.19 -5.27
C LYS A 88 8.54 14.98 -4.32
N HIS A 89 7.42 14.32 -4.06
CA HIS A 89 7.32 13.15 -3.18
C HIS A 89 7.23 11.83 -3.94
N LEU A 90 7.17 11.86 -5.26
CA LEU A 90 7.00 10.68 -6.11
C LEU A 90 8.34 10.32 -6.79
N PRO A 91 8.87 9.10 -6.58
CA PRO A 91 9.99 8.62 -7.38
C PRO A 91 9.62 8.58 -8.87
N GLU A 92 10.54 8.96 -9.77
CA GLU A 92 10.32 8.81 -11.21
C GLU A 92 9.93 7.35 -11.50
N THR A 93 8.80 7.17 -12.16
CA THR A 93 8.25 5.84 -12.43
C THR A 93 7.72 5.79 -13.86
N ARG A 94 8.00 4.71 -14.57
CA ARG A 94 7.54 4.48 -15.95
C ARG A 94 7.06 3.02 -16.12
N PRO A 95 6.20 2.74 -17.11
CA PRO A 95 6.00 1.35 -17.55
C PRO A 95 7.33 0.72 -17.97
N LEU A 96 7.53 -0.55 -17.65
CA LEU A 96 8.76 -1.24 -18.02
C LEU A 96 8.73 -1.58 -19.52
N THR A 97 9.52 -0.85 -20.28
CA THR A 97 9.94 -1.16 -21.66
C THR A 97 11.47 -1.09 -21.74
N THR A 98 12.06 -1.57 -22.81
CA THR A 98 13.51 -1.46 -23.02
C THR A 98 13.94 0.00 -23.05
N GLU A 99 13.22 0.84 -23.78
CA GLU A 99 13.48 2.28 -23.97
C GLU A 99 13.38 3.04 -22.64
N ASN A 100 12.32 2.76 -21.85
CA ASN A 100 12.15 3.37 -20.55
C ASN A 100 13.23 2.94 -19.55
N LEU A 101 13.62 1.68 -19.58
CA LEU A 101 14.72 1.17 -18.74
C LEU A 101 16.03 1.88 -19.08
N GLU A 102 16.39 1.98 -20.36
CA GLU A 102 17.60 2.68 -20.82
C GLU A 102 17.57 4.17 -20.45
N ALA A 103 16.45 4.84 -20.69
CA ALA A 103 16.29 6.27 -20.36
C ALA A 103 16.46 6.53 -18.86
N MET A 104 15.96 5.63 -18.01
CA MET A 104 16.07 5.76 -16.56
C MET A 104 17.47 5.37 -16.03
N LEU A 105 18.14 4.39 -16.66
CA LEU A 105 19.54 4.04 -16.31
C LEU A 105 20.51 5.20 -16.54
N LYS A 106 20.27 6.06 -17.55
CA LYS A 106 21.07 7.26 -17.79
C LYS A 106 20.95 8.31 -16.69
N LYS A 107 19.84 8.31 -15.95
CA LYS A 107 19.54 9.32 -14.92
C LYS A 107 19.81 8.85 -13.50
N HIS A 108 19.57 7.56 -13.24
CA HIS A 108 19.51 7.03 -11.89
C HIS A 108 20.48 5.87 -11.68
N LYS A 109 21.29 5.93 -10.62
CA LYS A 109 22.28 4.89 -10.25
C LYS A 109 21.64 3.55 -9.88
N THR A 110 20.41 3.59 -9.36
CA THR A 110 19.68 2.40 -8.94
C THR A 110 18.26 2.49 -9.43
N LEU A 111 17.74 1.40 -9.95
CA LEU A 111 16.34 1.27 -10.34
C LEU A 111 15.70 0.08 -9.64
N TYR A 112 14.38 0.16 -9.42
CA TYR A 112 13.55 -0.96 -8.98
C TYR A 112 12.53 -1.31 -10.05
N VAL A 113 12.61 -2.52 -10.56
CA VAL A 113 11.64 -3.10 -11.49
C VAL A 113 10.65 -3.91 -10.66
N LYS A 114 9.35 -3.51 -10.70
CA LYS A 114 8.30 -4.01 -9.79
C LYS A 114 7.06 -4.44 -10.56
N PRO A 115 6.39 -5.55 -10.18
CA PRO A 115 5.11 -5.89 -10.80
C PRO A 115 4.06 -4.82 -10.46
N SER A 116 3.32 -4.33 -11.46
CA SER A 116 2.29 -3.29 -11.28
C SER A 116 1.17 -3.73 -10.31
N ASN A 117 0.86 -5.03 -10.29
CA ASN A 117 -0.14 -5.66 -9.44
C ASN A 117 0.48 -6.57 -8.34
N GLY A 118 1.75 -6.37 -7.99
CA GLY A 118 2.44 -7.17 -6.98
C GLY A 118 2.10 -6.76 -5.54
N SER A 119 2.35 -7.68 -4.61
CA SER A 119 2.28 -7.48 -3.16
C SER A 119 3.41 -8.23 -2.46
N LEU A 120 3.64 -7.93 -1.17
CA LEU A 120 4.63 -8.60 -0.31
C LEU A 120 6.10 -8.47 -0.78
N GLY A 121 6.39 -7.59 -1.72
CA GLY A 121 7.75 -7.42 -2.24
C GLY A 121 8.24 -8.54 -3.17
N LEU A 122 7.36 -9.47 -3.56
CA LEU A 122 7.71 -10.56 -4.46
C LEU A 122 7.82 -10.09 -5.91
N GLY A 123 8.86 -10.57 -6.60
CA GLY A 123 9.12 -10.23 -8.01
C GLY A 123 9.74 -8.85 -8.21
N ILE A 124 10.19 -8.19 -7.13
CA ILE A 124 10.97 -6.94 -7.24
C ILE A 124 12.38 -7.29 -7.68
N ILE A 125 12.90 -6.53 -8.65
CA ILE A 125 14.26 -6.62 -9.15
C ILE A 125 14.94 -5.28 -8.92
N ARG A 126 16.02 -5.25 -8.13
CA ARG A 126 16.87 -4.07 -7.99
C ARG A 126 17.93 -4.14 -9.08
N VAL A 127 18.09 -3.06 -9.84
CA VAL A 127 19.03 -2.96 -10.96
C VAL A 127 20.00 -1.82 -10.69
N THR A 128 21.28 -2.04 -10.96
CA THR A 128 22.35 -1.02 -10.95
C THR A 128 23.18 -1.20 -12.20
N GLN A 129 23.76 -0.11 -12.73
CA GLN A 129 24.68 -0.15 -13.86
C GLN A 129 26.08 0.20 -13.37
N ASP A 130 27.10 -0.55 -13.83
CA ASP A 130 28.50 -0.24 -13.56
C ASP A 130 29.09 0.70 -14.63
N GLN A 131 30.35 1.08 -14.46
CA GLN A 131 31.06 1.98 -15.39
C GLN A 131 31.24 1.42 -16.80
N LYS A 132 31.19 0.09 -16.96
CA LYS A 132 31.30 -0.60 -18.26
C LYS A 132 29.94 -0.74 -18.95
N GLY A 133 28.84 -0.27 -18.32
CA GLY A 133 27.49 -0.38 -18.85
C GLY A 133 26.77 -1.68 -18.49
N THR A 134 27.47 -2.62 -17.81
CA THR A 134 26.85 -3.89 -17.37
C THR A 134 25.80 -3.67 -16.31
N LEU A 135 24.64 -4.27 -16.47
CA LEU A 135 23.53 -4.21 -15.51
C LEU A 135 23.67 -5.35 -14.50
N HIS A 136 23.87 -5.00 -13.24
CA HIS A 136 23.84 -5.95 -12.13
C HIS A 136 22.47 -5.92 -11.50
N TYR A 137 21.82 -7.08 -11.30
CA TYR A 137 20.51 -7.12 -10.72
C TYR A 137 20.34 -8.17 -9.64
N LEU A 138 19.51 -7.80 -8.63
CA LEU A 138 19.13 -8.65 -7.51
C LEU A 138 17.63 -8.88 -7.56
N VAL A 139 17.22 -10.14 -7.67
CA VAL A 139 15.81 -10.55 -7.70
C VAL A 139 15.34 -10.94 -6.30
N HIS A 140 14.27 -10.32 -5.85
CA HIS A 140 13.57 -10.65 -4.61
C HIS A 140 12.42 -11.62 -4.88
N ARG A 141 12.65 -12.89 -4.56
CA ARG A 141 11.65 -13.97 -4.53
C ARG A 141 11.77 -14.73 -3.20
N THR A 142 11.18 -15.91 -3.10
CA THR A 142 11.35 -16.83 -1.97
C THR A 142 12.84 -17.08 -1.68
N LYS A 143 13.65 -17.29 -2.74
CA LYS A 143 15.11 -17.25 -2.69
C LYS A 143 15.59 -16.03 -3.47
N ARG A 144 16.55 -15.28 -2.92
CA ARG A 144 17.20 -14.18 -3.60
C ARG A 144 18.32 -14.71 -4.48
N PHE A 145 18.46 -14.16 -5.67
CA PHE A 145 19.61 -14.44 -6.51
C PHE A 145 20.11 -13.18 -7.21
N ARG A 146 21.38 -13.17 -7.53
CA ARG A 146 22.05 -12.09 -8.27
C ARG A 146 22.38 -12.60 -9.67
N SER A 147 22.36 -11.70 -10.64
CA SER A 147 22.76 -11.95 -12.00
C SER A 147 23.15 -10.64 -12.68
N SER A 148 23.60 -10.72 -13.92
CA SER A 148 23.96 -9.57 -14.75
C SER A 148 23.39 -9.68 -16.15
N ALA A 149 23.37 -8.53 -16.83
CA ALA A 149 22.96 -8.39 -18.22
C ALA A 149 23.86 -7.34 -18.89
N GLU A 150 24.17 -7.55 -20.16
CA GLU A 150 25.06 -6.67 -20.92
C GLU A 150 24.35 -5.40 -21.42
N SER A 151 23.02 -5.46 -21.55
CA SER A 151 22.19 -4.37 -22.02
C SER A 151 20.79 -4.42 -21.42
N ALA A 152 19.99 -3.37 -21.62
CA ALA A 152 18.58 -3.37 -21.25
C ALA A 152 17.80 -4.47 -22.01
N ALA A 153 18.09 -4.69 -23.28
CA ALA A 153 17.47 -5.75 -24.07
C ALA A 153 17.79 -7.16 -23.51
N ASP A 154 19.05 -7.40 -23.15
CA ASP A 154 19.48 -8.64 -22.49
C ASP A 154 18.82 -8.82 -21.11
N PHE A 155 18.74 -7.74 -20.32
CA PHE A 155 17.99 -7.75 -19.05
C PHE A 155 16.52 -8.12 -19.26
N MET A 156 15.87 -7.54 -20.26
CA MET A 156 14.47 -7.84 -20.58
C MET A 156 14.28 -9.31 -20.98
N THR A 157 15.21 -9.88 -21.70
CA THR A 157 15.21 -11.30 -22.11
C THR A 157 15.44 -12.21 -20.90
N LYS A 158 16.49 -12.00 -20.13
CA LYS A 158 16.86 -12.80 -18.95
C LYS A 158 15.80 -12.78 -17.85
N THR A 159 15.10 -11.66 -17.70
CA THR A 159 14.06 -11.52 -16.67
C THR A 159 12.64 -11.89 -17.14
N ARG A 160 12.44 -12.28 -18.42
CA ARG A 160 11.12 -12.61 -18.96
C ARG A 160 10.38 -13.68 -18.15
N LYS A 161 11.04 -14.79 -17.83
CA LYS A 161 10.46 -15.87 -17.00
C LYS A 161 10.10 -15.40 -15.57
N ILE A 162 10.83 -14.41 -15.05
CA ILE A 162 10.57 -13.82 -13.73
C ILE A 162 9.30 -12.98 -13.78
N ARG A 163 9.13 -12.20 -14.82
CA ARG A 163 7.99 -11.29 -15.01
C ARG A 163 6.72 -12.01 -15.42
N ALA A 164 6.85 -13.22 -16.02
CA ALA A 164 5.73 -14.11 -16.39
C ALA A 164 4.62 -13.34 -17.13
N ASP A 165 4.99 -12.52 -18.13
CA ASP A 165 4.11 -11.69 -18.99
C ASP A 165 3.15 -10.75 -18.22
N LYS A 166 3.45 -10.49 -16.95
CA LYS A 166 2.72 -9.50 -16.15
C LYS A 166 3.24 -8.08 -16.43
N PRO A 167 2.38 -7.05 -16.33
CA PRO A 167 2.85 -5.69 -16.45
C PRO A 167 3.74 -5.31 -15.27
N TYR A 168 4.87 -4.68 -15.58
CA TYR A 168 5.85 -4.18 -14.63
C TYR A 168 6.05 -2.68 -14.82
N ILE A 169 6.53 -2.03 -13.78
CA ILE A 169 7.06 -0.66 -13.79
C ILE A 169 8.54 -0.67 -13.49
N VAL A 170 9.25 0.32 -14.00
CA VAL A 170 10.60 0.70 -13.60
C VAL A 170 10.51 2.00 -12.80
N GLN A 171 11.13 2.03 -11.65
CA GLN A 171 11.07 3.14 -10.69
C GLN A 171 12.45 3.51 -10.21
N GLU A 172 12.69 4.80 -10.06
CA GLU A 172 13.86 5.38 -9.41
C GLU A 172 14.12 4.74 -8.04
N GLY A 173 15.38 4.40 -7.78
CA GLY A 173 15.81 3.89 -6.49
C GLY A 173 16.23 5.02 -5.56
N ILE A 174 15.38 5.34 -4.61
CA ILE A 174 15.67 6.35 -3.60
C ILE A 174 16.74 5.85 -2.62
N ASP A 175 17.69 6.70 -2.30
CA ASP A 175 18.71 6.45 -1.26
C ASP A 175 18.08 6.64 0.13
N ILE A 176 17.33 5.65 0.52
CA ILE A 176 16.56 5.65 1.78
C ILE A 176 17.51 5.69 2.98
N ALA A 177 17.19 6.53 3.95
CA ALA A 177 17.89 6.61 5.22
C ALA A 177 17.89 5.27 5.95
N THR A 178 18.91 5.04 6.77
CA THR A 178 19.08 3.79 7.50
C THR A 178 18.98 3.99 9.02
N TYR A 179 18.54 2.95 9.70
CA TYR A 179 18.58 2.83 11.15
C TYR A 179 19.46 1.65 11.51
N HIS A 180 20.58 1.91 12.21
CA HIS A 180 21.63 0.93 12.47
C HIS A 180 22.09 0.19 11.20
N GLY A 181 22.30 0.93 10.10
CA GLY A 181 22.75 0.39 8.82
C GLY A 181 21.70 -0.37 8.01
N SER A 182 20.48 -0.48 8.48
CA SER A 182 19.35 -1.12 7.77
C SER A 182 18.37 -0.09 7.24
N PRO A 183 17.97 -0.15 5.95
CA PRO A 183 16.95 0.76 5.42
C PRO A 183 15.61 0.53 6.11
N PHE A 184 14.82 1.59 6.21
CA PHE A 184 13.49 1.55 6.82
C PHE A 184 12.48 2.34 6.01
N ASP A 185 11.21 2.05 6.22
CA ASP A 185 10.08 2.86 5.80
C ASP A 185 9.10 3.06 6.96
N ILE A 186 8.18 4.01 6.77
CA ILE A 186 7.07 4.26 7.69
C ILE A 186 5.77 3.73 7.06
N ARG A 187 5.22 2.68 7.67
CA ARG A 187 3.89 2.18 7.32
C ARG A 187 2.84 3.00 8.07
N ILE A 188 1.90 3.55 7.31
CA ILE A 188 0.77 4.32 7.83
C ILE A 188 -0.53 3.64 7.39
N ILE A 189 -1.42 3.41 8.36
CA ILE A 189 -2.82 3.12 8.10
C ILE A 189 -3.55 4.45 8.24
N PHE A 190 -3.96 5.01 7.12
CA PHE A 190 -4.65 6.29 7.04
C PHE A 190 -6.13 6.01 6.82
N GLN A 191 -6.99 6.53 7.69
CA GLN A 191 -8.39 6.12 7.76
C GLN A 191 -9.30 7.32 7.96
N LYS A 192 -10.51 7.24 7.43
CA LYS A 192 -11.58 8.20 7.76
C LYS A 192 -12.19 7.86 9.12
N ASN A 193 -12.51 8.91 9.88
CA ASN A 193 -13.21 8.83 11.15
C ASN A 193 -14.74 8.89 10.97
N ARG A 194 -15.48 8.95 12.10
CA ARG A 194 -16.95 9.10 12.15
C ARG A 194 -17.50 10.36 11.47
N TYR A 195 -16.65 11.31 11.11
CA TYR A 195 -17.00 12.55 10.42
C TYR A 195 -16.53 12.57 8.96
N GLY A 196 -16.13 11.44 8.41
CA GLY A 196 -15.59 11.34 7.05
C GLY A 196 -14.22 11.98 6.84
N GLN A 197 -13.53 12.38 7.93
CA GLN A 197 -12.26 13.09 7.86
C GLN A 197 -11.08 12.12 7.92
N TRP A 198 -10.10 12.30 7.03
CA TRP A 198 -8.88 11.53 6.98
C TRP A 198 -7.97 11.80 8.19
N GLN A 199 -7.49 10.74 8.82
CA GLN A 199 -6.54 10.80 9.94
C GLN A 199 -5.64 9.56 10.01
N ILE A 200 -4.50 9.69 10.69
CA ILE A 200 -3.60 8.57 10.95
C ILE A 200 -4.24 7.63 11.97
N GLY A 201 -4.56 6.41 11.53
CA GLY A 201 -5.08 5.34 12.37
C GLY A 201 -3.98 4.60 13.13
N LYS A 202 -2.91 4.27 12.41
CA LYS A 202 -1.76 3.54 12.91
C LYS A 202 -0.52 3.96 12.15
N LYS A 203 0.61 4.14 12.84
CA LYS A 203 1.88 4.50 12.23
C LYS A 203 3.01 3.75 12.93
N PHE A 204 3.87 3.08 12.16
CA PHE A 204 5.05 2.39 12.67
C PHE A 204 6.15 2.30 11.60
N ALA A 205 7.39 2.19 12.03
CA ALA A 205 8.51 1.97 11.15
C ALA A 205 8.72 0.47 10.91
N ARG A 206 9.06 0.12 9.67
CA ARG A 206 9.53 -1.21 9.30
C ARG A 206 11.01 -1.11 8.97
N VAL A 207 11.85 -1.74 9.76
CA VAL A 207 13.30 -1.77 9.55
C VAL A 207 13.66 -3.08 8.88
N ALA A 208 14.36 -3.01 7.75
CA ALA A 208 14.76 -4.19 6.99
C ALA A 208 15.65 -5.13 7.80
N ALA A 209 15.60 -6.43 7.49
CA ALA A 209 16.60 -7.37 7.99
C ALA A 209 17.99 -6.96 7.48
N ARG A 210 19.04 -7.23 8.28
CA ARG A 210 20.41 -6.89 7.95
C ARG A 210 20.79 -7.45 6.57
N GLY A 211 21.36 -6.62 5.72
CA GLY A 211 21.69 -6.98 4.32
C GLY A 211 20.50 -7.06 3.36
N SER A 212 19.29 -6.68 3.78
CA SER A 212 18.12 -6.56 2.89
C SER A 212 17.97 -5.14 2.38
N SER A 213 17.61 -5.00 1.10
CA SER A 213 17.21 -3.71 0.50
C SER A 213 15.68 -3.46 0.55
N VAL A 214 14.92 -4.34 1.19
CA VAL A 214 13.44 -4.24 1.32
C VAL A 214 13.06 -4.34 2.79
N SER A 215 12.25 -3.39 3.26
CA SER A 215 11.82 -3.24 4.65
C SER A 215 10.60 -4.10 5.04
N ASN A 216 10.11 -4.96 4.13
CA ASN A 216 8.93 -5.78 4.39
C ASN A 216 9.09 -6.72 5.61
N LEU A 217 8.11 -6.70 6.52
CA LEU A 217 8.09 -7.57 7.69
C LEU A 217 8.05 -9.07 7.32
N SER A 218 7.39 -9.42 6.21
CA SER A 218 7.37 -10.80 5.67
C SER A 218 8.74 -11.29 5.20
N SER A 219 9.72 -10.40 5.06
CA SER A 219 11.11 -10.71 4.67
C SER A 219 12.09 -10.62 5.85
N GLY A 220 11.59 -10.78 7.08
CA GLY A 220 12.39 -10.75 8.30
C GLY A 220 12.65 -9.34 8.87
N GLY A 221 11.98 -8.32 8.37
CA GLY A 221 12.05 -6.97 8.92
C GLY A 221 11.44 -6.88 10.33
N LYS A 222 11.84 -5.86 11.09
CA LYS A 222 11.30 -5.56 12.42
C LYS A 222 10.41 -4.34 12.39
N ALA A 223 9.30 -4.38 13.15
CA ALA A 223 8.45 -3.22 13.37
C ALA A 223 8.90 -2.48 14.63
N LEU A 224 9.07 -1.17 14.52
CA LEU A 224 9.44 -0.29 15.64
C LEU A 224 8.44 0.87 15.77
N PRO A 225 8.24 1.41 16.98
CA PRO A 225 7.54 2.68 17.14
C PRO A 225 8.21 3.78 16.32
N THR A 226 7.44 4.52 15.53
CA THR A 226 7.98 5.60 14.67
C THR A 226 8.80 6.62 15.48
N LYS A 227 8.42 6.87 16.75
CA LYS A 227 9.12 7.79 17.65
C LYS A 227 10.62 7.46 17.78
N ILE A 228 10.99 6.18 17.78
CA ILE A 228 12.39 5.74 17.88
C ILE A 228 13.17 6.21 16.65
N ILE A 229 12.64 5.93 15.46
CA ILE A 229 13.28 6.31 14.21
C ILE A 229 13.36 7.83 14.04
N MET A 230 12.26 8.54 14.34
CA MET A 230 12.23 10.00 14.24
C MET A 230 13.26 10.67 15.14
N ARG A 231 13.43 10.18 16.37
CA ARG A 231 14.46 10.68 17.30
C ARG A 231 15.89 10.37 16.82
N ALA A 232 16.11 9.20 16.24
CA ALA A 232 17.42 8.86 15.69
C ALA A 232 17.80 9.73 14.47
N MET A 233 16.83 10.10 13.65
CA MET A 233 17.06 10.92 12.45
C MET A 233 17.17 12.42 12.75
N PHE A 234 16.24 12.97 13.51
CA PHE A 234 16.03 14.42 13.55
C PHE A 234 16.48 15.08 14.86
N ARG A 235 16.70 14.32 15.91
CA ARG A 235 17.20 14.76 17.24
C ARG A 235 16.39 15.88 17.91
N LYS A 236 16.05 16.99 17.20
CA LYS A 236 15.31 18.15 17.70
C LYS A 236 13.80 17.88 17.70
N ALA A 237 13.12 18.22 18.78
CA ALA A 237 11.67 17.99 18.96
C ALA A 237 10.84 18.74 17.89
N ASP A 238 11.18 20.01 17.64
CA ASP A 238 10.48 20.85 16.68
C ASP A 238 10.52 20.25 15.26
N LEU A 239 11.71 19.78 14.85
CA LEU A 239 11.89 19.14 13.53
C LEU A 239 11.10 17.82 13.44
N ILE A 240 11.03 17.05 14.53
CA ILE A 240 10.20 15.84 14.59
C ILE A 240 8.72 16.20 14.43
N GLU A 241 8.26 17.25 15.08
CA GLU A 241 6.88 17.72 14.95
C GLU A 241 6.58 18.19 13.54
N GLU A 242 7.46 19.01 12.93
CA GLU A 242 7.36 19.43 11.54
C GLU A 242 7.28 18.24 10.60
N LYS A 243 8.15 17.25 10.73
CA LYS A 243 8.12 16.04 9.90
C LYS A 243 6.83 15.23 10.09
N ASN A 244 6.28 15.17 11.29
CA ASN A 244 4.98 14.55 11.54
C ASN A 244 3.83 15.30 10.84
N LYS A 245 3.86 16.62 10.80
CA LYS A 245 2.91 17.45 10.03
C LYS A 245 3.06 17.19 8.52
N GLN A 246 4.30 17.18 8.00
CA GLN A 246 4.58 16.86 6.60
C GLN A 246 4.10 15.45 6.22
N ILE A 247 4.34 14.43 7.04
CA ILE A 247 3.80 13.06 6.84
C ILE A 247 2.29 13.09 6.70
N LYS A 248 1.58 13.77 7.62
CA LYS A 248 0.12 13.89 7.58
C LYS A 248 -0.35 14.58 6.30
N GLU A 249 0.33 15.65 5.90
CA GLU A 249 -0.01 16.39 4.68
C GLU A 249 0.16 15.53 3.43
N VAL A 250 1.30 14.84 3.28
CA VAL A 250 1.51 13.90 2.16
C VAL A 250 0.39 12.86 2.10
N CYS A 251 0.04 12.26 3.25
CA CYS A 251 -1.05 11.28 3.31
C CYS A 251 -2.40 11.88 2.88
N CYS A 252 -2.71 13.11 3.32
CA CYS A 252 -3.93 13.82 2.94
C CYS A 252 -3.99 14.11 1.45
N GLN A 253 -2.91 14.65 0.88
CA GLN A 253 -2.82 14.96 -0.56
C GLN A 253 -2.96 13.69 -1.40
N VAL A 254 -2.28 12.61 -1.02
CA VAL A 254 -2.39 11.30 -1.70
C VAL A 254 -3.84 10.79 -1.66
N ALA A 255 -4.46 10.74 -0.49
CA ALA A 255 -5.80 10.19 -0.33
C ALA A 255 -6.85 11.00 -1.11
N LYS A 256 -6.81 12.33 -0.99
CA LYS A 256 -7.72 13.23 -1.71
C LYS A 256 -7.55 13.14 -3.23
N THR A 257 -6.29 13.06 -3.71
CA THR A 257 -6.02 12.94 -5.14
C THR A 257 -6.55 11.62 -5.70
N ILE A 258 -6.31 10.51 -5.01
CA ILE A 258 -6.83 9.19 -5.43
C ILE A 258 -8.36 9.22 -5.49
N GLU A 259 -9.05 9.72 -4.46
CA GLU A 259 -10.52 9.81 -4.46
C GLU A 259 -11.03 10.71 -5.60
N LYS A 260 -10.41 11.89 -5.77
CA LYS A 260 -10.80 12.85 -6.81
C LYS A 260 -10.66 12.24 -8.22
N VAL A 261 -9.54 11.59 -8.53
CA VAL A 261 -9.27 11.09 -9.88
C VAL A 261 -10.01 9.79 -10.16
N SER A 262 -10.07 8.88 -9.19
CA SER A 262 -10.76 7.60 -9.38
C SER A 262 -12.29 7.71 -9.29
N GLN A 263 -12.84 8.80 -8.75
CA GLN A 263 -14.26 8.97 -8.41
C GLN A 263 -14.81 7.85 -7.51
N MET A 264 -13.92 7.23 -6.73
CA MET A 264 -14.24 6.14 -5.82
C MET A 264 -14.07 6.56 -4.37
N THR A 265 -14.92 6.03 -3.50
CA THR A 265 -14.82 6.28 -2.06
C THR A 265 -13.81 5.33 -1.41
N TYR A 266 -12.90 5.91 -0.62
CA TYR A 266 -12.00 5.14 0.23
C TYR A 266 -12.20 5.54 1.70
N GLY A 267 -12.33 4.56 2.57
CA GLY A 267 -12.39 4.75 4.03
C GLY A 267 -11.05 4.49 4.70
N GLU A 268 -10.14 3.79 4.00
CA GLU A 268 -8.78 3.54 4.48
C GLU A 268 -7.79 3.34 3.34
N LEU A 269 -6.55 3.75 3.58
CA LEU A 269 -5.39 3.51 2.74
C LEU A 269 -4.20 3.10 3.60
N GLY A 270 -3.36 2.24 3.08
CA GLY A 270 -2.04 1.94 3.62
C GLY A 270 -0.99 2.67 2.80
N LEU A 271 -0.25 3.58 3.41
CA LEU A 271 0.82 4.30 2.74
C LEU A 271 2.17 3.85 3.30
N ASP A 272 3.12 3.66 2.40
CA ASP A 272 4.51 3.40 2.73
C ASP A 272 5.33 4.63 2.35
N LEU A 273 5.88 5.30 3.36
CA LEU A 273 6.70 6.49 3.18
C LEU A 273 8.16 6.18 3.54
N GLY A 274 9.09 6.61 2.71
CA GLY A 274 10.52 6.58 2.99
C GLY A 274 11.06 7.97 3.31
N PHE A 275 12.07 8.04 4.16
CA PHE A 275 12.92 9.22 4.26
C PHE A 275 14.22 8.96 3.50
N ASP A 276 14.69 9.92 2.72
CA ASP A 276 16.07 9.89 2.23
C ASP A 276 17.05 10.42 3.31
N LYS A 277 18.33 10.42 3.00
CA LYS A 277 19.39 10.88 3.91
C LYS A 277 19.27 12.35 4.32
N ASN A 278 18.57 13.16 3.50
CA ASN A 278 18.34 14.57 3.77
C ASN A 278 17.05 14.80 4.56
N GLY A 279 16.32 13.72 4.91
CA GLY A 279 15.04 13.79 5.60
C GLY A 279 13.87 14.24 4.71
N HIS A 280 14.02 14.17 3.39
CA HIS A 280 12.91 14.35 2.47
C HIS A 280 12.00 13.11 2.45
N ILE A 281 10.69 13.35 2.32
CA ILE A 281 9.68 12.28 2.38
C ILE A 281 9.35 11.81 0.96
N TRP A 282 9.45 10.51 0.74
CA TRP A 282 9.10 9.84 -0.51
C TRP A 282 7.93 8.88 -0.32
N LEU A 283 6.97 8.92 -1.22
CA LEU A 283 5.88 7.94 -1.28
C LEU A 283 6.36 6.69 -2.03
N ILE A 284 6.49 5.59 -1.32
CA ILE A 284 6.99 4.32 -1.87
C ILE A 284 5.84 3.48 -2.45
N GLU A 285 4.72 3.39 -1.74
CA GLU A 285 3.57 2.57 -2.16
C GLU A 285 2.27 3.03 -1.50
N VAL A 286 1.14 2.84 -2.21
CA VAL A 286 -0.22 3.00 -1.68
C VAL A 286 -0.99 1.70 -1.84
N ASN A 287 -1.66 1.28 -0.77
CA ASN A 287 -2.47 0.07 -0.70
C ASN A 287 -3.90 0.43 -0.25
N SER A 288 -4.92 0.03 -1.03
CA SER A 288 -6.33 0.29 -0.67
C SER A 288 -6.91 -0.70 0.34
N LYS A 289 -6.30 -1.87 0.50
CA LYS A 289 -6.77 -2.91 1.44
C LYS A 289 -5.64 -3.30 2.40
N PRO A 290 -5.19 -2.36 3.28
CA PRO A 290 -4.03 -2.59 4.13
C PRO A 290 -4.29 -3.70 5.16
N ARG A 291 -3.27 -4.51 5.44
CA ARG A 291 -3.29 -5.43 6.58
C ARG A 291 -3.16 -4.61 7.87
N LYS A 292 -4.07 -4.86 8.82
CA LYS A 292 -4.12 -4.18 10.12
C LYS A 292 -3.40 -4.96 11.21
N THR A 293 -3.43 -6.29 11.11
CA THR A 293 -2.71 -7.18 12.01
C THR A 293 -1.22 -7.14 11.68
N THR A 294 -0.43 -6.62 12.57
CA THR A 294 1.03 -6.74 12.57
C THR A 294 1.44 -7.13 13.97
N GLN A 295 2.37 -8.06 14.09
CA GLN A 295 3.06 -8.36 15.34
C GLN A 295 3.95 -7.17 15.70
N THR A 296 3.34 -6.13 16.25
CA THR A 296 4.04 -4.95 16.73
C THR A 296 3.66 -4.79 18.19
N GLU A 297 4.59 -4.40 19.04
CA GLU A 297 4.36 -3.99 20.44
C GLU A 297 3.56 -2.68 20.55
N LEU A 298 2.64 -2.46 19.59
CA LEU A 298 1.78 -1.30 19.59
C LEU A 298 0.64 -1.49 20.58
N SER A 299 0.24 -0.39 21.20
CA SER A 299 -0.89 -0.34 22.12
C SER A 299 -2.12 -1.07 21.57
N LYS A 300 -2.75 -1.90 22.41
CA LYS A 300 -4.03 -2.59 22.11
C LYS A 300 -5.11 -1.58 21.65
N ILE A 301 -5.09 -0.35 22.18
CA ILE A 301 -6.00 0.74 21.82
C ILE A 301 -5.80 1.14 20.35
N ILE A 302 -4.55 1.33 19.91
CA ILE A 302 -4.23 1.69 18.51
C ILE A 302 -4.71 0.58 17.56
N MET A 303 -4.49 -0.67 17.93
CA MET A 303 -4.95 -1.82 17.14
C MET A 303 -6.47 -1.85 17.07
N ARG A 304 -7.16 -1.74 18.20
CA ARG A 304 -8.63 -1.69 18.26
C ARG A 304 -9.20 -0.57 17.39
N ASN A 305 -8.63 0.63 17.47
CA ASN A 305 -9.08 1.78 16.69
C ASN A 305 -8.89 1.58 15.19
N ALA A 306 -7.81 0.93 14.76
CA ALA A 306 -7.60 0.64 13.35
C ALA A 306 -8.68 -0.31 12.75
N PHE A 307 -9.29 -1.17 13.58
CA PHE A 307 -10.43 -2.01 13.17
C PHE A 307 -11.76 -1.28 13.31
N LYS A 308 -11.92 -0.44 14.32
CA LYS A 308 -13.16 0.30 14.61
C LYS A 308 -13.47 1.38 13.57
N ARG A 309 -12.47 2.13 13.11
CA ARG A 309 -12.64 3.28 12.22
C ARG A 309 -13.39 3.01 10.92
N PRO A 310 -13.15 1.92 10.17
CA PRO A 310 -13.98 1.64 9.00
C PRO A 310 -15.46 1.43 9.33
N LEU A 311 -15.80 0.92 10.52
CA LEU A 311 -17.18 0.81 11.00
C LEU A 311 -17.75 2.19 11.33
N GLU A 312 -16.97 3.04 12.02
CA GLU A 312 -17.36 4.45 12.29
C GLU A 312 -17.57 5.23 10.98
N PHE A 313 -16.75 4.98 9.95
CA PHE A 313 -16.94 5.57 8.64
C PHE A 313 -18.18 4.99 7.92
N SER A 314 -18.50 3.71 8.15
CA SER A 314 -19.74 3.12 7.62
C SER A 314 -20.99 3.79 8.21
N THR A 315 -21.00 4.07 9.52
CA THR A 315 -22.13 4.80 10.14
C THR A 315 -22.27 6.21 9.59
N TYR A 316 -21.17 6.92 9.38
CA TYR A 316 -21.17 8.23 8.71
C TYR A 316 -21.75 8.16 7.28
N LEU A 317 -21.38 7.15 6.49
CA LEU A 317 -21.91 6.99 5.13
C LEU A 317 -23.39 6.63 5.11
N ALA A 318 -23.88 5.93 6.13
CA ALA A 318 -25.28 5.57 6.31
C ALA A 318 -26.15 6.75 6.85
N GLY A 319 -25.51 7.86 7.25
CA GLY A 319 -26.22 9.06 7.73
C GLY A 319 -26.50 9.07 9.24
N PHE A 320 -25.75 8.26 10.04
CA PHE A 320 -25.86 8.22 11.50
C PHE A 320 -24.75 9.02 12.20
#